data_fdec9ecbe642fff33fc45803d6c7c977
#
_entry.id   fdec9ecbe642fff33fc45803d6c7c977
#
_cell.length_a   1.000
_cell.length_b   1.000
_cell.length_c   1.000
_cell.angle_alpha   90.00
_cell.angle_beta   90.00
_cell.angle_gamma   90.00
#
_symmetry.space_group_name_H-M   'P 1'
#
loop_
_entity.id
_entity.type
_entity.pdbx_description
1 polymer ?
#
loop_
_entity_poly.entity_id
_entity_poly.type
_entity_poly.pdbx_seq_one_letter_code
_entity_poly.pdbx_strand_id
1 'polypeptide(L)'
;MSRIGNGPSSSHTMGPSRAARMFKMLYDTMADSYIVILYGSLAATGKGHLTDFAIENELKPKKVTFIWKGNETLEYHANSMTIKAMKANMEIGQESYYSVGGGAVIKQSDIDLYGDIRKEAFTSVYPYSTMKSIMHWCRKTGYKLYDYVYQNEDDDIDVYLQEVWKTMQSCVEKGLKAKGVLPGGLNLPRKANDMYKAAQRSNTFLSV
;
A
#
# COMPACT_ATOMS: atom_id res chain seq x y z
N MET A 1 -7.24 9.13 3.16
CA MET A 1 -7.95 8.69 1.92
C MET A 1 -7.55 7.26 1.56
N SER A 2 -8.48 6.41 1.09
CA SER A 2 -8.18 5.06 0.60
C SER A 2 -7.27 5.13 -0.63
N ARG A 3 -6.40 4.13 -0.83
CA ARG A 3 -5.54 4.05 -2.03
C ARG A 3 -5.82 2.77 -2.78
N ILE A 4 -5.93 2.87 -4.10
CA ILE A 4 -6.09 1.73 -5.00
C ILE A 4 -4.72 1.15 -5.32
N GLY A 5 -4.57 -0.17 -5.20
CA GLY A 5 -3.33 -0.86 -5.51
C GLY A 5 -3.45 -2.37 -5.31
N ASN A 6 -2.38 -3.08 -5.68
CA ASN A 6 -2.33 -4.52 -5.49
C ASN A 6 -2.22 -4.86 -4.00
N GLY A 7 -3.14 -5.75 -3.53
CA GLY A 7 -3.07 -6.32 -2.20
C GLY A 7 -2.08 -7.49 -2.09
N PRO A 8 -2.03 -8.15 -0.93
CA PRO A 8 -3.02 -8.06 0.17
C PRO A 8 -2.72 -6.99 1.23
N SER A 9 -1.57 -6.31 1.19
CA SER A 9 -1.15 -5.42 2.26
C SER A 9 -0.79 -4.03 1.76
N SER A 10 -1.24 -2.98 2.45
CA SER A 10 -0.84 -1.61 2.13
C SER A 10 0.62 -1.34 2.49
N SER A 11 1.10 -1.82 3.65
CA SER A 11 2.47 -1.60 4.11
C SER A 11 3.50 -2.56 3.51
N HIS A 12 3.12 -3.80 3.19
CA HIS A 12 4.05 -4.83 2.72
C HIS A 12 3.95 -5.13 1.22
N THR A 13 2.93 -4.62 0.54
CA THR A 13 2.75 -4.78 -0.91
C THR A 13 2.73 -3.42 -1.62
N MET A 14 1.76 -2.55 -1.30
CA MET A 14 1.58 -1.26 -1.99
C MET A 14 2.71 -0.27 -1.71
N GLY A 15 3.16 -0.16 -0.44
CA GLY A 15 4.28 0.70 -0.07
C GLY A 15 5.57 0.32 -0.81
N PRO A 16 6.03 -0.93 -0.72
CA PRO A 16 7.18 -1.42 -1.47
C PRO A 16 7.09 -1.27 -3.00
N SER A 17 5.93 -1.56 -3.60
CA SER A 17 5.67 -1.32 -5.03
C SER A 17 5.86 0.17 -5.38
N ARG A 18 5.28 1.07 -4.57
CA ARG A 18 5.43 2.52 -4.78
C ARG A 18 6.88 2.98 -4.65
N ALA A 19 7.62 2.50 -3.65
CA ALA A 19 9.04 2.81 -3.49
C ALA A 19 9.85 2.36 -4.70
N ALA A 20 9.63 1.14 -5.18
CA ALA A 20 10.27 0.60 -6.37
C ALA A 20 9.99 1.46 -7.61
N ARG A 21 8.74 1.89 -7.79
CA ARG A 21 8.35 2.80 -8.88
C ARG A 21 9.07 4.15 -8.78
N MET A 22 9.10 4.75 -7.60
CA MET A 22 9.79 6.03 -7.37
C MET A 22 11.28 5.91 -7.69
N PHE A 23 11.93 4.83 -7.26
CA PHE A 23 13.34 4.60 -7.54
C PHE A 23 13.60 4.33 -9.02
N LYS A 24 12.75 3.53 -9.67
CA LYS A 24 12.82 3.25 -11.10
C LYS A 24 12.83 4.54 -11.93
N MET A 25 11.96 5.50 -11.61
CA MET A 25 11.88 6.77 -12.34
C MET A 25 13.21 7.53 -12.37
N LEU A 26 14.09 7.34 -11.38
CA LEU A 26 15.38 8.00 -11.31
C LEU A 26 16.49 7.26 -12.06
N TYR A 27 16.44 5.92 -12.11
CA TYR A 27 17.56 5.10 -12.56
C TYR A 27 17.26 4.17 -13.74
N ASP A 28 16.03 4.13 -14.27
CA ASP A 28 15.64 3.15 -15.28
C ASP A 28 16.47 3.21 -16.57
N THR A 29 16.84 4.39 -17.02
CA THR A 29 17.65 4.56 -18.24
C THR A 29 19.12 4.22 -18.04
N MET A 30 19.61 4.19 -16.80
CA MET A 30 21.03 4.05 -16.48
C MET A 30 21.38 2.68 -15.91
N ALA A 31 20.49 2.06 -15.14
CA ALA A 31 20.75 0.79 -14.48
C ALA A 31 20.57 -0.41 -15.41
N ASP A 32 21.37 -1.45 -15.19
CA ASP A 32 21.21 -2.76 -15.84
C ASP A 32 20.40 -3.75 -14.97
N SER A 33 20.51 -3.59 -13.66
CA SER A 33 19.82 -4.43 -12.68
C SER A 33 19.65 -3.68 -11.35
N TYR A 34 18.88 -4.30 -10.43
CA TYR A 34 18.61 -3.76 -9.11
C TYR A 34 18.94 -4.78 -8.01
N ILE A 35 19.43 -4.28 -6.88
CA ILE A 35 19.51 -5.04 -5.62
C ILE A 35 18.54 -4.40 -4.63
N VAL A 36 17.67 -5.20 -4.05
CA VAL A 36 16.68 -4.76 -3.05
C VAL A 36 16.98 -5.45 -1.74
N ILE A 37 17.28 -4.67 -0.73
CA ILE A 37 17.53 -5.14 0.64
C ILE A 37 16.26 -4.84 1.44
N LEU A 38 15.63 -5.87 1.96
CA LEU A 38 14.45 -5.76 2.83
C LEU A 38 14.89 -5.94 4.27
N TYR A 39 14.34 -5.13 5.18
CA TYR A 39 14.67 -5.14 6.59
C TYR A 39 13.43 -5.41 7.46
N GLY A 40 13.68 -5.83 8.71
CA GLY A 40 12.70 -6.00 9.76
C GLY A 40 11.45 -6.72 9.30
N SER A 41 10.29 -6.12 9.50
CA SER A 41 8.99 -6.71 9.18
C SER A 41 8.80 -6.98 7.68
N LEU A 42 9.33 -6.12 6.79
CA LEU A 42 9.27 -6.37 5.34
C LEU A 42 10.05 -7.63 4.94
N ALA A 43 11.17 -7.91 5.59
CA ALA A 43 11.93 -9.13 5.34
C ALA A 43 11.28 -10.35 6.00
N ALA A 44 10.85 -10.22 7.26
CA ALA A 44 10.33 -11.34 8.04
C ALA A 44 9.02 -11.93 7.47
N THR A 45 8.13 -11.07 6.96
CA THR A 45 6.79 -11.46 6.50
C THR A 45 6.54 -11.21 5.01
N GLY A 46 7.49 -10.59 4.32
CA GLY A 46 7.32 -10.09 2.96
C GLY A 46 6.97 -11.15 1.93
N LYS A 47 7.52 -12.37 2.05
CA LYS A 47 7.16 -13.48 1.14
C LYS A 47 5.67 -13.84 1.23
N GLY A 48 5.11 -13.85 2.44
CA GLY A 48 3.68 -14.09 2.64
C GLY A 48 2.77 -12.98 2.12
N HIS A 49 3.31 -11.76 2.01
CA HIS A 49 2.61 -10.59 1.48
C HIS A 49 2.96 -10.29 0.02
N LEU A 50 3.73 -11.14 -0.65
CA LEU A 50 4.17 -10.96 -2.04
C LEU A 50 4.93 -9.64 -2.25
N THR A 51 5.73 -9.22 -1.27
CA THR A 51 6.52 -7.99 -1.31
C THR A 51 7.53 -8.01 -2.45
N ASP A 52 8.25 -9.13 -2.60
CA ASP A 52 9.21 -9.37 -3.67
C ASP A 52 8.52 -9.30 -5.05
N PHE A 53 7.42 -9.99 -5.23
CA PHE A 53 6.64 -9.98 -6.47
C PHE A 53 6.16 -8.56 -6.83
N ALA A 54 5.69 -7.79 -5.84
CA ALA A 54 5.22 -6.42 -6.06
C ALA A 54 6.34 -5.49 -6.51
N ILE A 55 7.51 -5.60 -5.87
CA ILE A 55 8.71 -4.83 -6.24
C ILE A 55 9.23 -5.24 -7.62
N GLU A 56 9.35 -6.55 -7.87
CA GLU A 56 9.85 -7.07 -9.13
C GLU A 56 8.98 -6.64 -10.31
N ASN A 57 7.65 -6.66 -10.15
CA ASN A 57 6.73 -6.19 -11.19
C ASN A 57 6.94 -4.72 -11.58
N GLU A 58 7.25 -3.86 -10.62
CA GLU A 58 7.56 -2.45 -10.90
C GLU A 58 8.90 -2.28 -11.61
N LEU A 59 9.91 -3.08 -11.23
CA LEU A 59 11.27 -2.95 -11.74
C LEU A 59 11.51 -3.69 -13.08
N LYS A 60 10.54 -4.48 -13.55
CA LYS A 60 10.62 -5.12 -14.88
C LYS A 60 10.93 -4.11 -16.00
N PRO A 61 11.64 -4.53 -17.06
CA PRO A 61 12.13 -5.88 -17.36
C PRO A 61 13.48 -6.23 -16.70
N LYS A 62 14.04 -5.37 -15.86
CA LYS A 62 15.38 -5.55 -15.31
C LYS A 62 15.41 -6.61 -14.21
N LYS A 63 16.56 -7.28 -14.09
CA LYS A 63 16.79 -8.29 -13.05
C LYS A 63 16.82 -7.63 -11.67
N VAL A 64 16.13 -8.25 -10.71
CA VAL A 64 16.12 -7.84 -9.31
C VAL A 64 16.73 -8.95 -8.46
N THR A 65 17.65 -8.59 -7.58
CA THR A 65 18.22 -9.49 -6.58
C THR A 65 17.75 -9.05 -5.20
N PHE A 66 17.15 -9.95 -4.41
CA PHE A 66 16.64 -9.67 -3.08
C PHE A 66 17.60 -10.15 -1.99
N ILE A 67 17.84 -9.30 -0.99
CA ILE A 67 18.56 -9.61 0.23
C ILE A 67 17.57 -9.43 1.39
N TRP A 68 17.37 -10.48 2.20
CA TRP A 68 16.39 -10.51 3.28
C TRP A 68 17.09 -10.41 4.63
N LYS A 69 16.88 -9.30 5.34
CA LYS A 69 17.50 -8.99 6.63
C LYS A 69 16.44 -8.82 7.73
N GLY A 70 15.74 -9.91 8.07
CA GLY A 70 14.62 -9.88 9.01
C GLY A 70 15.00 -9.47 10.45
N ASN A 71 16.26 -9.69 10.84
CA ASN A 71 16.78 -9.34 12.17
C ASN A 71 17.42 -7.95 12.24
N GLU A 72 17.50 -7.24 11.12
CA GLU A 72 18.01 -5.88 11.05
C GLU A 72 16.87 -4.90 10.78
N THR A 73 16.87 -3.75 11.43
CA THR A 73 15.93 -2.65 11.17
C THR A 73 16.70 -1.37 10.93
N LEU A 74 16.20 -0.53 10.02
CA LEU A 74 16.67 0.84 9.92
C LEU A 74 16.01 1.69 11.02
N GLU A 75 16.71 2.72 11.46
CA GLU A 75 16.34 3.51 12.63
C GLU A 75 14.95 4.13 12.57
N TYR A 76 14.54 4.63 11.40
CA TYR A 76 13.32 5.41 11.26
C TYR A 76 12.04 4.57 11.34
N HIS A 77 12.01 3.37 10.75
CA HIS A 77 10.82 2.52 10.73
C HIS A 77 11.13 1.05 10.45
N ALA A 78 10.42 0.13 11.10
CA ALA A 78 10.63 -1.32 10.94
C ALA A 78 10.26 -1.86 9.55
N ASN A 79 9.36 -1.19 8.81
CA ASN A 79 9.05 -1.56 7.43
C ASN A 79 9.94 -0.77 6.47
N SER A 80 11.19 -1.17 6.38
CA SER A 80 12.21 -0.46 5.61
C SER A 80 12.84 -1.32 4.52
N MET A 81 13.31 -0.68 3.47
CA MET A 81 14.06 -1.29 2.38
C MET A 81 15.04 -0.31 1.77
N THR A 82 16.15 -0.84 1.23
CA THR A 82 17.09 -0.09 0.41
C THR A 82 17.10 -0.66 -1.00
N ILE A 83 16.99 0.20 -2.00
CA ILE A 83 17.07 -0.17 -3.41
C ILE A 83 18.37 0.40 -3.97
N LYS A 84 19.14 -0.44 -4.65
CA LYS A 84 20.39 -0.08 -5.32
C LYS A 84 20.24 -0.28 -6.82
N ALA A 85 20.68 0.70 -7.59
CA ALA A 85 20.80 0.62 -9.03
C ALA A 85 22.22 0.17 -9.39
N MET A 86 22.33 -0.84 -10.25
CA MET A 86 23.59 -1.43 -10.66
C MET A 86 23.81 -1.21 -12.16
N LYS A 87 25.03 -0.87 -12.55
CA LYS A 87 25.49 -0.81 -13.95
C LYS A 87 26.85 -1.48 -14.06
N ALA A 88 26.99 -2.46 -14.95
CA ALA A 88 28.23 -3.24 -15.11
C ALA A 88 28.79 -3.74 -13.77
N ASN A 89 27.93 -4.24 -12.89
CA ASN A 89 28.23 -4.71 -11.52
C ASN A 89 28.71 -3.61 -10.55
N MET A 90 28.68 -2.34 -10.93
CA MET A 90 28.97 -1.22 -10.02
C MET A 90 27.66 -0.58 -9.55
N GLU A 91 27.62 -0.16 -8.30
CA GLU A 91 26.52 0.62 -7.75
C GLU A 91 26.60 2.05 -8.31
N ILE A 92 25.52 2.51 -8.96
CA ILE A 92 25.40 3.87 -9.50
C ILE A 92 24.46 4.76 -8.69
N GLY A 93 23.77 4.21 -7.73
CA GLY A 93 22.93 4.94 -6.80
C GLY A 93 22.13 4.03 -5.90
N GLN A 94 21.75 4.56 -4.74
CA GLN A 94 20.88 3.86 -3.79
C GLN A 94 19.96 4.85 -3.07
N GLU A 95 18.84 4.34 -2.57
CA GLU A 95 17.93 5.08 -1.70
C GLU A 95 17.24 4.13 -0.73
N SER A 96 17.04 4.58 0.50
CA SER A 96 16.28 3.86 1.51
C SER A 96 14.87 4.41 1.64
N TYR A 97 13.92 3.51 1.77
CA TYR A 97 12.50 3.81 1.83
C TYR A 97 11.85 3.20 3.05
N TYR A 98 10.88 3.90 3.61
CA TYR A 98 10.09 3.50 4.77
C TYR A 98 8.62 3.44 4.39
N SER A 99 8.01 2.26 4.54
CA SER A 99 6.57 2.08 4.33
C SER A 99 5.83 2.36 5.63
N VAL A 100 5.28 3.56 5.75
CA VAL A 100 4.74 4.10 7.02
C VAL A 100 3.23 3.85 7.20
N GLY A 101 2.63 3.01 6.37
CA GLY A 101 1.22 2.64 6.44
C GLY A 101 0.35 3.28 5.37
N GLY A 102 -0.82 2.69 5.10
CA GLY A 102 -1.74 3.15 4.07
C GLY A 102 -1.15 3.24 2.65
N GLY A 103 -0.05 2.52 2.36
CA GLY A 103 0.70 2.64 1.10
C GLY A 103 1.53 3.93 1.00
N ALA A 104 1.69 4.68 2.09
CA ALA A 104 2.59 5.84 2.13
C ALA A 104 4.05 5.39 2.25
N VAL A 105 4.93 6.15 1.59
CA VAL A 105 6.37 5.89 1.54
C VAL A 105 7.11 7.19 1.80
N ILE A 106 8.13 7.11 2.63
CA ILE A 106 9.06 8.20 2.95
C ILE A 106 10.46 7.75 2.49
N LYS A 107 11.25 8.66 1.93
CA LYS A 107 12.65 8.42 1.55
C LYS A 107 13.60 8.87 2.67
N GLN A 108 14.73 8.18 2.80
CA GLN A 108 15.77 8.60 3.73
C GLN A 108 16.29 9.99 3.38
N SER A 109 16.51 10.25 2.10
CA SER A 109 16.97 11.57 1.63
C SER A 109 16.04 12.72 2.02
N ASP A 110 14.71 12.49 2.08
CA ASP A 110 13.77 13.51 2.54
C ASP A 110 13.88 13.72 4.06
N ILE A 111 14.13 12.66 4.84
CA ILE A 111 14.35 12.74 6.29
C ILE A 111 15.64 13.52 6.59
N ASP A 112 16.71 13.23 5.84
CA ASP A 112 18.00 13.88 6.02
C ASP A 112 17.93 15.40 5.74
N LEU A 113 17.08 15.79 4.78
CA LEU A 113 16.90 17.21 4.40
C LEU A 113 15.93 17.97 5.32
N TYR A 114 14.85 17.33 5.72
CA TYR A 114 13.72 18.02 6.38
C TYR A 114 13.43 17.52 7.80
N GLY A 115 14.17 16.51 8.28
CA GLY A 115 13.91 15.89 9.59
C GLY A 115 12.71 14.94 9.57
N ASP A 116 12.08 14.73 10.72
CA ASP A 116 10.94 13.80 10.83
C ASP A 116 9.66 14.38 10.19
N ILE A 117 9.52 14.12 8.89
CA ILE A 117 8.40 14.60 8.06
C ILE A 117 7.07 13.87 8.34
N ARG A 118 7.03 12.89 9.26
CA ARG A 118 5.76 12.21 9.62
C ARG A 118 4.72 13.17 10.17
N LYS A 119 5.17 14.23 10.83
CA LYS A 119 4.28 15.26 11.41
C LYS A 119 3.82 16.29 10.38
N GLU A 120 4.64 16.56 9.37
CA GLU A 120 4.38 17.59 8.35
C GLU A 120 3.69 17.05 7.10
N ALA A 121 3.86 15.75 6.80
CA ALA A 121 3.28 15.11 5.62
C ALA A 121 1.73 14.97 5.66
N PHE A 122 1.11 15.34 6.75
CA PHE A 122 -0.34 15.34 6.92
C PHE A 122 -0.83 16.74 7.32
N THR A 123 -0.68 17.71 6.45
CA THR A 123 -1.58 18.88 6.51
C THR A 123 -3.00 18.32 6.34
N SER A 124 -3.69 18.20 7.46
CA SER A 124 -5.07 17.74 7.43
C SER A 124 -5.90 18.80 6.72
N VAL A 125 -6.51 18.48 5.60
CA VAL A 125 -7.51 19.33 4.95
C VAL A 125 -8.74 19.53 5.85
N TYR A 126 -8.89 18.67 6.86
CA TYR A 126 -10.01 18.68 7.80
C TYR A 126 -9.72 19.58 9.01
N PRO A 127 -10.54 20.64 9.27
CA PRO A 127 -10.35 21.53 10.40
C PRO A 127 -10.64 20.86 11.76
N TYR A 128 -11.41 19.77 11.78
CA TYR A 128 -11.71 19.01 12.99
C TYR A 128 -11.15 17.59 12.90
N SER A 129 -10.39 17.18 13.91
CA SER A 129 -9.72 15.86 13.98
C SER A 129 -10.41 14.85 14.92
N THR A 130 -11.43 15.26 15.70
CA THR A 130 -12.15 14.38 16.61
C THR A 130 -13.61 14.21 16.21
N MET A 131 -14.16 13.03 16.38
CA MET A 131 -15.60 12.78 16.13
C MET A 131 -16.50 13.72 16.92
N LYS A 132 -16.12 14.06 18.16
CA LYS A 132 -16.86 15.01 18.98
C LYS A 132 -16.99 16.38 18.31
N SER A 133 -15.89 16.90 17.77
CA SER A 133 -15.86 18.19 17.08
C SER A 133 -16.65 18.16 15.77
N ILE A 134 -16.49 17.09 14.99
CA ILE A 134 -17.23 16.90 13.72
C ILE A 134 -18.75 16.80 14.00
N MET A 135 -19.16 16.00 14.99
CA MET A 135 -20.57 15.90 15.36
C MET A 135 -21.14 17.20 15.92
N HIS A 136 -20.34 17.99 16.64
CA HIS A 136 -20.76 19.33 17.07
C HIS A 136 -20.99 20.24 15.87
N TRP A 137 -20.09 20.24 14.89
CA TRP A 137 -20.22 20.98 13.63
C TRP A 137 -21.49 20.54 12.86
N CYS A 138 -21.74 19.23 12.70
CA CYS A 138 -22.94 18.72 12.04
C CYS A 138 -24.22 19.23 12.72
N ARG A 139 -24.28 19.19 14.05
CA ARG A 139 -25.45 19.69 14.80
C ARG A 139 -25.66 21.18 14.64
N LYS A 140 -24.57 21.97 14.61
CA LYS A 140 -24.62 23.43 14.46
C LYS A 140 -25.06 23.84 13.06
N THR A 141 -24.62 23.12 12.04
CA THR A 141 -24.87 23.47 10.63
C THR A 141 -26.12 22.79 10.04
N GLY A 142 -26.63 21.74 10.67
CA GLY A 142 -27.66 20.86 10.12
C GLY A 142 -27.15 19.88 9.07
N TYR A 143 -25.86 19.88 8.79
CA TYR A 143 -25.21 19.00 7.82
C TYR A 143 -24.91 17.62 8.38
N LYS A 144 -24.74 16.64 7.48
CA LYS A 144 -24.40 15.26 7.81
C LYS A 144 -22.88 15.04 7.69
N LEU A 145 -22.41 13.86 8.09
CA LEU A 145 -20.98 13.54 8.04
C LEU A 145 -20.40 13.57 6.64
N TYR A 146 -21.14 13.16 5.63
CA TYR A 146 -20.67 13.20 4.25
C TYR A 146 -20.55 14.63 3.74
N ASP A 147 -21.42 15.56 4.16
CA ASP A 147 -21.32 16.97 3.80
C ASP A 147 -20.03 17.59 4.35
N TYR A 148 -19.58 17.13 5.55
CA TYR A 148 -18.29 17.54 6.10
C TYR A 148 -17.11 17.12 5.20
N VAL A 149 -17.17 15.94 4.59
CA VAL A 149 -16.18 15.48 3.62
C VAL A 149 -16.21 16.37 2.39
N TYR A 150 -17.36 16.55 1.76
CA TYR A 150 -17.53 17.36 0.55
C TYR A 150 -17.10 18.82 0.71
N GLN A 151 -17.19 19.38 1.90
CA GLN A 151 -16.74 20.76 2.15
C GLN A 151 -15.22 20.92 2.34
N ASN A 152 -14.50 19.81 2.51
CA ASN A 152 -13.08 19.87 2.81
C ASN A 152 -12.20 19.10 1.79
N GLU A 153 -12.79 18.33 0.89
CA GLU A 153 -12.08 17.65 -0.19
C GLU A 153 -12.26 18.41 -1.51
N ASP A 154 -11.41 18.10 -2.48
CA ASP A 154 -11.44 18.71 -3.80
C ASP A 154 -12.67 18.26 -4.62
N ASP A 155 -13.02 19.01 -5.65
CA ASP A 155 -14.22 18.79 -6.51
C ASP A 155 -14.18 17.44 -7.25
N ASP A 156 -13.05 16.76 -7.33
CA ASP A 156 -12.88 15.45 -7.97
C ASP A 156 -13.14 14.25 -7.04
N ILE A 157 -13.52 14.50 -5.78
CA ILE A 157 -13.74 13.44 -4.79
C ILE A 157 -14.73 12.38 -5.26
N ASP A 158 -15.79 12.76 -5.97
CA ASP A 158 -16.78 11.82 -6.49
C ASP A 158 -16.20 10.91 -7.57
N VAL A 159 -15.36 11.43 -8.45
CA VAL A 159 -14.67 10.64 -9.48
C VAL A 159 -13.78 9.59 -8.82
N TYR A 160 -13.02 10.00 -7.80
CA TYR A 160 -12.16 9.10 -7.03
C TYR A 160 -12.97 8.03 -6.27
N LEU A 161 -14.06 8.41 -5.60
CA LEU A 161 -14.91 7.47 -4.88
C LEU A 161 -15.58 6.45 -5.82
N GLN A 162 -15.97 6.87 -7.03
CA GLN A 162 -16.50 5.95 -8.05
C GLN A 162 -15.43 4.95 -8.51
N GLU A 163 -14.18 5.37 -8.69
CA GLU A 163 -13.07 4.48 -9.02
C GLU A 163 -12.80 3.47 -7.90
N VAL A 164 -12.78 3.93 -6.64
CA VAL A 164 -12.67 3.06 -5.47
C VAL A 164 -13.79 2.02 -5.44
N TRP A 165 -15.05 2.46 -5.63
CA TRP A 165 -16.21 1.58 -5.63
C TRP A 165 -16.14 0.51 -6.72
N LYS A 166 -15.85 0.89 -7.96
CA LYS A 166 -15.65 -0.06 -9.08
C LYS A 166 -14.54 -1.06 -8.79
N THR A 167 -13.45 -0.60 -8.20
CA THR A 167 -12.34 -1.46 -7.81
C THR A 167 -12.76 -2.46 -6.73
N MET A 168 -13.50 -2.03 -5.71
CA MET A 168 -14.03 -2.90 -4.66
C MET A 168 -14.98 -3.96 -5.23
N GLN A 169 -15.92 -3.58 -6.09
CA GLN A 169 -16.82 -4.52 -6.78
C GLN A 169 -16.03 -5.57 -7.58
N SER A 170 -15.06 -5.13 -8.38
CA SER A 170 -14.18 -6.02 -9.15
C SER A 170 -13.39 -6.99 -8.24
N CYS A 171 -12.90 -6.51 -7.10
CA CYS A 171 -12.21 -7.37 -6.13
C CYS A 171 -13.13 -8.46 -5.55
N VAL A 172 -14.36 -8.09 -5.17
CA VAL A 172 -15.37 -9.03 -4.66
C VAL A 172 -15.71 -10.07 -5.72
N GLU A 173 -16.02 -9.65 -6.95
CA GLU A 173 -16.33 -10.58 -8.04
C GLU A 173 -15.20 -11.55 -8.35
N LYS A 174 -13.96 -11.05 -8.43
CA LYS A 174 -12.77 -11.89 -8.63
C LYS A 174 -12.59 -12.87 -7.47
N GLY A 175 -12.77 -12.42 -6.24
CA GLY A 175 -12.66 -13.25 -5.04
C GLY A 175 -13.69 -14.37 -5.00
N LEU A 176 -14.93 -14.08 -5.36
CA LEU A 176 -16.03 -15.05 -5.43
C LEU A 176 -15.86 -16.08 -6.56
N LYS A 177 -15.18 -15.74 -7.65
CA LYS A 177 -14.89 -16.64 -8.77
C LYS A 177 -13.62 -17.46 -8.56
N ALA A 178 -12.66 -16.95 -7.81
CA ALA A 178 -11.34 -17.56 -7.65
C ALA A 178 -11.39 -18.84 -6.79
N LYS A 179 -10.65 -19.87 -7.25
CA LYS A 179 -10.50 -21.17 -6.59
C LYS A 179 -9.03 -21.49 -6.35
N GLY A 180 -8.78 -22.60 -5.66
CA GLY A 180 -7.42 -23.08 -5.37
C GLY A 180 -6.85 -22.46 -4.10
N VAL A 181 -5.55 -22.22 -4.09
CA VAL A 181 -4.79 -21.74 -2.93
C VAL A 181 -4.43 -20.26 -3.14
N LEU A 182 -4.40 -19.49 -2.05
CA LEU A 182 -3.87 -18.13 -2.06
C LEU A 182 -2.37 -18.15 -2.37
N PRO A 183 -1.87 -17.23 -3.20
CA PRO A 183 -0.44 -17.10 -3.41
C PRO A 183 0.27 -16.75 -2.10
N GLY A 184 1.52 -17.24 -1.94
CA GLY A 184 2.33 -17.09 -0.74
C GLY A 184 2.61 -18.44 -0.07
N GLY A 185 3.47 -18.46 0.95
CA GLY A 185 3.97 -19.69 1.58
C GLY A 185 3.00 -20.39 2.56
N LEU A 186 1.81 -19.82 2.81
CA LEU A 186 0.89 -20.32 3.85
C LEU A 186 -0.05 -21.44 3.37
N ASN A 187 -0.10 -21.74 2.08
CA ASN A 187 -0.96 -22.76 1.46
C ASN A 187 -2.45 -22.67 1.87
N LEU A 188 -2.96 -21.45 2.06
CA LEU A 188 -4.33 -21.22 2.49
C LEU A 188 -5.32 -21.44 1.34
N PRO A 189 -6.31 -22.34 1.48
CA PRO A 189 -7.32 -22.54 0.44
C PRO A 189 -8.26 -21.34 0.36
N ARG A 190 -8.66 -20.98 -0.86
CA ARG A 190 -9.69 -19.98 -1.12
C ARG A 190 -11.05 -20.50 -0.73
N LYS A 191 -11.72 -19.87 0.20
CA LYS A 191 -13.01 -20.31 0.76
C LYS A 191 -14.21 -19.47 0.29
N ALA A 192 -13.99 -18.27 -0.24
CA ALA A 192 -15.05 -17.31 -0.55
C ALA A 192 -16.12 -17.88 -1.50
N ASN A 193 -15.71 -18.59 -2.55
CA ASN A 193 -16.63 -19.21 -3.51
C ASN A 193 -17.55 -20.24 -2.86
N ASP A 194 -16.99 -21.13 -2.04
CA ASP A 194 -17.74 -22.22 -1.42
C ASP A 194 -18.67 -21.70 -0.33
N MET A 195 -18.20 -20.76 0.48
CA MET A 195 -19.02 -20.09 1.51
C MET A 195 -20.19 -19.32 0.89
N TYR A 196 -19.94 -18.58 -0.20
CA TYR A 196 -20.98 -17.85 -0.91
C TYR A 196 -22.07 -18.80 -1.47
N LYS A 197 -21.66 -19.91 -2.10
CA LYS A 197 -22.60 -20.92 -2.58
C LYS A 197 -23.38 -21.61 -1.47
N ALA A 198 -22.73 -21.89 -0.34
CA ALA A 198 -23.39 -22.48 0.82
C ALA A 198 -24.45 -21.50 1.39
N ALA A 199 -24.10 -20.23 1.52
CA ALA A 199 -25.04 -19.21 1.97
C ALA A 199 -26.26 -19.05 1.03
N GLN A 200 -26.03 -19.08 -0.30
CA GLN A 200 -27.14 -19.06 -1.26
C GLN A 200 -28.09 -20.26 -1.15
N ARG A 201 -27.54 -21.47 -0.85
CA ARG A 201 -28.35 -22.68 -0.69
C ARG A 201 -29.17 -22.69 0.60
N SER A 202 -28.66 -22.09 1.65
CA SER A 202 -29.32 -22.11 2.96
C SER A 202 -30.46 -21.09 3.09
N ASN A 203 -30.77 -20.29 2.06
CA ASN A 203 -31.72 -19.18 2.11
C ASN A 203 -31.50 -18.21 3.28
N THR A 204 -30.34 -18.24 3.91
CA THR A 204 -29.98 -17.42 5.08
C THR A 204 -29.35 -16.09 4.64
N PHE A 205 -29.73 -15.53 3.49
CA PHE A 205 -29.53 -14.12 3.24
C PHE A 205 -30.57 -13.38 4.06
N LEU A 206 -30.19 -13.01 5.27
CA LEU A 206 -30.88 -11.95 5.97
C LEU A 206 -30.88 -10.73 5.05
N SER A 207 -32.07 -10.33 4.66
CA SER A 207 -32.31 -8.98 4.14
C SER A 207 -31.77 -8.00 5.16
N VAL A 208 -30.65 -7.35 4.87
CA VAL A 208 -30.15 -6.17 5.56
C VAL A 208 -30.71 -4.96 4.83
#